data_9f9154f12405eb4c0be215aee7f03bab
#
_entry.id   9f9154f12405eb4c0be215aee7f03bab
#
_cell.length_a   1.000
_cell.length_b   1.000
_cell.length_c   1.000
_cell.angle_alpha   90.00
_cell.angle_beta   90.00
_cell.angle_gamma   90.00
#
_symmetry.space_group_name_H-M   'P 1'
#
loop_
_entity.id
_entity.type
_entity.pdbx_description
1 polymer ?
#
loop_
_entity_poly.entity_id
_entity_poly.type
_entity_poly.pdbx_seq_one_letter_code
_entity_poly.pdbx_strand_id
1 'polypeptide(L)'
;MGRYAAQTLKLKNIAVVDDRSAYGQGLADEFLKSAKANGINIVSRQFTHDKATDFSAILTAIKAKKPDAIFFGGIDAVGGPMLRQMKQLGISAKFMGGDGVCSEQMPVLAGDGLLDDIVICAEPGGVEDAQKKVMDDFRTAFRKKFNGNVQIYAPYAYDATNLMIAAMQKAGSPEPAKYLPVMTTNKYQGVTGMIEFDAKGDVKNSALTLYTFRGKKREQLAVVR
;
A
#
# COMPACT_ATOMS: atom_id res chain seq x y z
N MET A 1 -3.95 -5.16 6.99
CA MET A 1 -4.19 -3.86 7.69
C MET A 1 -5.30 -3.94 8.75
N GLY A 2 -6.55 -4.33 8.45
CA GLY A 2 -7.64 -4.36 9.44
C GLY A 2 -7.34 -5.25 10.64
N ARG A 3 -6.83 -6.47 10.42
CA ARG A 3 -6.38 -7.36 11.50
C ARG A 3 -5.27 -6.73 12.36
N TYR A 4 -4.27 -6.09 11.73
CA TYR A 4 -3.19 -5.40 12.44
C TYR A 4 -3.71 -4.23 13.29
N ALA A 5 -4.61 -3.42 12.73
CA ALA A 5 -5.26 -2.34 13.45
C ALA A 5 -5.98 -2.83 14.73
N ALA A 6 -6.74 -3.93 14.63
CA ALA A 6 -7.47 -4.49 15.75
C ALA A 6 -6.58 -5.21 16.77
N GLN A 7 -5.72 -6.12 16.29
CA GLN A 7 -5.02 -7.06 17.16
C GLN A 7 -3.71 -6.51 17.72
N THR A 8 -2.99 -5.70 16.92
CA THR A 8 -1.69 -5.15 17.32
C THR A 8 -1.82 -3.74 17.87
N LEU A 9 -2.48 -2.85 17.11
CA LEU A 9 -2.65 -1.46 17.54
C LEU A 9 -3.80 -1.26 18.52
N LYS A 10 -4.66 -2.27 18.70
CA LYS A 10 -5.82 -2.24 19.60
C LYS A 10 -6.80 -1.09 19.32
N LEU A 11 -6.87 -0.65 18.06
CA LEU A 11 -7.79 0.39 17.62
C LEU A 11 -9.23 -0.13 17.64
N LYS A 12 -10.17 0.73 18.01
CA LYS A 12 -11.60 0.38 18.16
C LYS A 12 -12.48 1.11 17.16
N ASN A 13 -12.20 2.38 16.92
CA ASN A 13 -13.02 3.27 16.10
C ASN A 13 -12.20 3.81 14.94
N ILE A 14 -12.60 3.50 13.71
CA ILE A 14 -11.88 3.94 12.52
C ILE A 14 -12.83 4.65 11.56
N ALA A 15 -12.41 5.81 11.06
CA ALA A 15 -13.04 6.46 9.93
C ALA A 15 -12.38 5.97 8.64
N VAL A 16 -13.14 5.87 7.56
CA VAL A 16 -12.63 5.45 6.25
C VAL A 16 -12.94 6.54 5.24
N VAL A 17 -11.93 6.91 4.45
CA VAL A 17 -12.04 7.84 3.32
C VAL A 17 -11.47 7.18 2.07
N ASP A 18 -12.10 7.32 0.92
CA ASP A 18 -11.48 6.95 -0.36
C ASP A 18 -11.59 8.08 -1.40
N ASP A 19 -10.72 8.04 -2.40
CA ASP A 19 -10.61 9.05 -3.45
C ASP A 19 -11.48 8.75 -4.68
N ARG A 20 -12.39 7.79 -4.59
CA ARG A 20 -13.28 7.36 -5.67
C ARG A 20 -12.59 6.80 -6.91
N SER A 21 -11.28 6.64 -6.91
CA SER A 21 -10.59 5.82 -7.91
C SER A 21 -10.92 4.33 -7.72
N ALA A 22 -10.78 3.53 -8.77
CA ALA A 22 -10.97 2.08 -8.67
C ALA A 22 -10.02 1.46 -7.62
N TYR A 23 -8.77 1.93 -7.56
CA TYR A 23 -7.78 1.55 -6.56
C TYR A 23 -8.24 1.93 -5.14
N GLY A 24 -8.56 3.21 -4.93
CA GLY A 24 -8.91 3.72 -3.60
C GLY A 24 -10.17 3.09 -3.03
N GLN A 25 -11.21 2.91 -3.85
CA GLN A 25 -12.44 2.21 -3.46
C GLN A 25 -12.17 0.74 -3.12
N GLY A 26 -11.48 0.01 -4.00
CA GLY A 26 -11.16 -1.40 -3.77
C GLY A 26 -10.35 -1.62 -2.49
N LEU A 27 -9.33 -0.79 -2.27
CA LEU A 27 -8.50 -0.84 -1.07
C LEU A 27 -9.32 -0.57 0.21
N ALA A 28 -10.17 0.45 0.18
CA ALA A 28 -11.03 0.81 1.30
C ALA A 28 -12.07 -0.29 1.61
N ASP A 29 -12.63 -0.91 0.59
CA ASP A 29 -13.63 -1.97 0.76
C ASP A 29 -13.02 -3.25 1.34
N GLU A 30 -11.81 -3.65 0.91
CA GLU A 30 -11.09 -4.78 1.52
C GLU A 30 -10.64 -4.46 2.96
N PHE A 31 -10.22 -3.22 3.23
CA PHE A 31 -9.96 -2.80 4.61
C PHE A 31 -11.21 -2.89 5.48
N LEU A 32 -12.35 -2.40 5.00
CA LEU A 32 -13.64 -2.46 5.71
C LEU A 32 -14.05 -3.89 6.05
N LYS A 33 -13.92 -4.83 5.12
CA LYS A 33 -14.18 -6.26 5.38
C LYS A 33 -13.30 -6.78 6.52
N SER A 34 -11.98 -6.55 6.42
CA SER A 34 -11.02 -7.02 7.41
C SER A 34 -11.23 -6.35 8.77
N ALA A 35 -11.49 -5.05 8.81
CA ALA A 35 -11.71 -4.29 10.04
C ALA A 35 -12.96 -4.79 10.78
N LYS A 36 -14.10 -4.91 10.08
CA LYS A 36 -15.35 -5.42 10.64
C LYS A 36 -15.21 -6.86 11.15
N ALA A 37 -14.57 -7.74 10.38
CA ALA A 37 -14.33 -9.12 10.79
C ALA A 37 -13.45 -9.24 12.06
N ASN A 38 -12.69 -8.19 12.39
CA ASN A 38 -11.85 -8.13 13.59
C ASN A 38 -12.42 -7.20 14.69
N GLY A 39 -13.71 -6.86 14.62
CA GLY A 39 -14.42 -6.14 15.69
C GLY A 39 -14.16 -4.62 15.73
N ILE A 40 -13.62 -4.03 14.66
CA ILE A 40 -13.45 -2.58 14.56
C ILE A 40 -14.79 -1.92 14.20
N ASN A 41 -15.15 -0.89 14.95
CA ASN A 41 -16.28 -0.03 14.66
C ASN A 41 -15.92 1.01 13.61
N ILE A 42 -16.65 1.05 12.50
CA ILE A 42 -16.48 2.08 11.47
C ILE A 42 -17.38 3.26 11.81
N VAL A 43 -16.77 4.31 12.33
CA VAL A 43 -17.50 5.49 12.85
C VAL A 43 -17.87 6.50 11.77
N SER A 44 -17.21 6.44 10.61
CA SER A 44 -17.49 7.32 9.47
C SER A 44 -17.02 6.68 8.16
N ARG A 45 -17.77 6.85 7.10
CA ARG A 45 -17.36 6.57 5.71
C ARG A 45 -17.53 7.87 4.93
N GLN A 46 -16.43 8.40 4.39
CA GLN A 46 -16.39 9.64 3.62
C GLN A 46 -15.71 9.40 2.28
N PHE A 47 -15.91 10.32 1.38
CA PHE A 47 -15.40 10.24 0.01
C PHE A 47 -14.77 11.58 -0.38
N THR A 48 -13.72 11.49 -1.18
CA THR A 48 -13.09 12.63 -1.84
C THR A 48 -12.90 12.30 -3.32
N HIS A 49 -11.98 12.93 -4.00
CA HIS A 49 -11.57 12.59 -5.36
C HIS A 49 -10.04 12.69 -5.50
N ASP A 50 -9.51 12.09 -6.55
CA ASP A 50 -8.09 11.92 -6.82
C ASP A 50 -7.30 13.22 -7.08
N LYS A 51 -8.02 14.36 -7.19
CA LYS A 51 -7.45 15.71 -7.38
C LYS A 51 -7.87 16.69 -6.29
N ALA A 52 -8.45 16.19 -5.20
CA ALA A 52 -8.89 17.03 -4.09
C ALA A 52 -7.70 17.65 -3.37
N THR A 53 -7.86 18.90 -2.96
CA THR A 53 -6.87 19.66 -2.19
C THR A 53 -7.41 20.20 -0.88
N ASP A 54 -8.73 20.21 -0.71
CA ASP A 54 -9.40 20.64 0.53
C ASP A 54 -10.25 19.50 1.09
N PHE A 55 -9.98 19.18 2.34
CA PHE A 55 -10.61 18.09 3.11
C PHE A 55 -11.28 18.60 4.39
N SER A 56 -11.36 19.92 4.57
CA SER A 56 -11.81 20.56 5.82
C SER A 56 -13.19 20.08 6.26
N ALA A 57 -14.13 19.97 5.33
CA ALA A 57 -15.50 19.54 5.62
C ALA A 57 -15.55 18.08 6.10
N ILE A 58 -14.92 17.17 5.34
CA ILE A 58 -14.93 15.74 5.70
C ILE A 58 -14.11 15.46 6.97
N LEU A 59 -12.98 16.14 7.16
CA LEU A 59 -12.15 16.00 8.36
C LEU A 59 -12.84 16.56 9.60
N THR A 60 -13.59 17.66 9.49
CA THR A 60 -14.40 18.20 10.59
C THR A 60 -15.49 17.21 10.99
N ALA A 61 -16.19 16.62 10.03
CA ALA A 61 -17.19 15.59 10.30
C ALA A 61 -16.57 14.33 10.96
N ILE A 62 -15.38 13.92 10.50
CA ILE A 62 -14.63 12.80 11.07
C ILE A 62 -14.16 13.11 12.49
N LYS A 63 -13.62 14.33 12.73
CA LYS A 63 -13.14 14.76 14.04
C LYS A 63 -14.23 14.66 15.12
N ALA A 64 -15.47 15.01 14.80
CA ALA A 64 -16.61 14.91 15.71
C ALA A 64 -16.88 13.46 16.18
N LYS A 65 -16.46 12.46 15.40
CA LYS A 65 -16.61 11.03 15.74
C LYS A 65 -15.45 10.47 16.58
N LYS A 66 -14.40 11.26 16.83
CA LYS A 66 -13.23 10.90 17.65
C LYS A 66 -12.63 9.53 17.26
N PRO A 67 -12.26 9.30 15.98
CA PRO A 67 -11.67 8.02 15.58
C PRO A 67 -10.26 7.85 16.14
N ASP A 68 -9.86 6.59 16.36
CA ASP A 68 -8.48 6.22 16.70
C ASP A 68 -7.56 6.30 15.46
N ALA A 69 -8.15 6.05 14.29
CA ALA A 69 -7.44 6.16 13.01
C ALA A 69 -8.39 6.60 11.88
N ILE A 70 -7.78 7.16 10.83
CA ILE A 70 -8.41 7.35 9.52
C ILE A 70 -7.72 6.41 8.55
N PHE A 71 -8.46 5.50 7.92
CA PHE A 71 -7.97 4.72 6.80
C PHE A 71 -8.27 5.47 5.51
N PHE A 72 -7.24 5.69 4.70
CA PHE A 72 -7.35 6.36 3.42
C PHE A 72 -7.06 5.39 2.26
N GLY A 73 -8.03 5.21 1.39
CA GLY A 73 -7.90 4.54 0.09
C GLY A 73 -7.61 5.57 -0.99
N GLY A 74 -6.35 5.67 -1.38
CA GLY A 74 -5.88 6.63 -2.38
C GLY A 74 -4.36 6.75 -2.35
N ILE A 75 -3.83 7.77 -3.03
CA ILE A 75 -2.39 7.98 -3.21
C ILE A 75 -1.88 9.20 -2.41
N ASP A 76 -0.57 9.30 -2.30
CA ASP A 76 0.16 10.33 -1.55
C ASP A 76 -0.16 11.78 -1.99
N ALA A 77 -0.41 12.00 -3.30
CA ALA A 77 -0.79 13.32 -3.82
C ALA A 77 -2.05 13.90 -3.16
N VAL A 78 -2.94 13.03 -2.70
CA VAL A 78 -4.16 13.39 -1.94
C VAL A 78 -3.96 13.18 -0.44
N GLY A 79 -3.33 12.07 -0.06
CA GLY A 79 -3.09 11.70 1.34
C GLY A 79 -2.18 12.66 2.09
N GLY A 80 -1.13 13.18 1.45
CA GLY A 80 -0.20 14.13 2.05
C GLY A 80 -0.87 15.46 2.46
N PRO A 81 -1.56 16.16 1.55
CA PRO A 81 -2.36 17.33 1.89
C PRO A 81 -3.44 17.05 2.94
N MET A 82 -4.10 15.88 2.88
CA MET A 82 -5.08 15.48 3.90
C MET A 82 -4.43 15.36 5.29
N LEU A 83 -3.28 14.73 5.40
CA LEU A 83 -2.54 14.59 6.65
C LEU A 83 -2.13 15.97 7.23
N ARG A 84 -1.73 16.91 6.37
CA ARG A 84 -1.45 18.30 6.78
C ARG A 84 -2.68 18.97 7.38
N GLN A 85 -3.84 18.82 6.74
CA GLN A 85 -5.09 19.40 7.25
C GLN A 85 -5.58 18.69 8.52
N MET A 86 -5.32 17.40 8.68
CA MET A 86 -5.56 16.72 9.95
C MET A 86 -4.83 17.41 11.10
N LYS A 87 -3.54 17.73 10.92
CA LYS A 87 -2.76 18.45 11.93
C LYS A 87 -3.33 19.85 12.20
N GLN A 88 -3.65 20.62 11.14
CA GLN A 88 -4.23 21.96 11.26
C GLN A 88 -5.55 21.94 12.04
N LEU A 89 -6.35 20.91 11.87
CA LEU A 89 -7.60 20.72 12.58
C LEU A 89 -7.44 20.06 13.97
N GLY A 90 -6.21 19.74 14.38
CA GLY A 90 -5.94 19.09 15.67
C GLY A 90 -6.50 17.66 15.75
N ILE A 91 -6.45 16.91 14.65
CA ILE A 91 -6.83 15.50 14.59
C ILE A 91 -5.56 14.67 14.83
N SER A 92 -5.46 14.00 15.97
CA SER A 92 -4.31 13.16 16.36
C SER A 92 -4.49 11.67 16.02
N ALA A 93 -5.55 11.32 15.29
CA ALA A 93 -5.81 9.95 14.84
C ALA A 93 -4.67 9.43 13.95
N LYS A 94 -4.35 8.12 14.02
CA LYS A 94 -3.43 7.50 13.07
C LYS A 94 -3.96 7.66 11.63
N PHE A 95 -3.04 7.76 10.67
CA PHE A 95 -3.36 7.78 9.25
C PHE A 95 -2.91 6.47 8.62
N MET A 96 -3.84 5.66 8.16
CA MET A 96 -3.56 4.32 7.64
C MET A 96 -3.88 4.24 6.15
N GLY A 97 -3.10 3.48 5.39
CA GLY A 97 -3.38 3.27 3.98
C GLY A 97 -2.53 2.16 3.34
N GLY A 98 -2.67 2.00 2.04
CA GLY A 98 -1.90 1.05 1.24
C GLY A 98 -0.55 1.59 0.81
N ASP A 99 -0.02 0.99 -0.23
CA ASP A 99 1.24 1.36 -0.87
C ASP A 99 1.21 2.78 -1.45
N GLY A 100 0.06 3.24 -1.92
CA GLY A 100 -0.12 4.58 -2.46
C GLY A 100 0.24 5.72 -1.50
N VAL A 101 0.25 5.50 -0.19
CA VAL A 101 0.67 6.48 0.83
C VAL A 101 1.99 6.10 1.53
N CYS A 102 2.66 5.05 1.05
CA CYS A 102 3.97 4.60 1.54
C CYS A 102 5.16 5.22 0.78
N SER A 103 4.92 6.13 -0.12
CA SER A 103 5.92 6.67 -1.05
C SER A 103 6.96 7.53 -0.36
N GLU A 104 8.12 7.69 -1.00
CA GLU A 104 9.17 8.62 -0.58
C GLU A 104 8.74 10.09 -0.73
N GLN A 105 7.65 10.37 -1.46
CA GLN A 105 7.08 11.72 -1.62
C GLN A 105 6.16 12.10 -0.44
N MET A 106 5.66 11.14 0.31
CA MET A 106 4.75 11.40 1.44
C MET A 106 5.31 12.44 2.43
N PRO A 107 6.60 12.41 2.84
CA PRO A 107 7.17 13.43 3.72
C PRO A 107 7.17 14.84 3.12
N VAL A 108 7.34 14.96 1.81
CA VAL A 108 7.32 16.26 1.11
C VAL A 108 5.89 16.80 1.03
N LEU A 109 4.93 15.95 0.63
CA LEU A 109 3.54 16.32 0.43
C LEU A 109 2.81 16.63 1.74
N ALA A 110 3.11 15.88 2.79
CA ALA A 110 2.52 16.09 4.12
C ALA A 110 3.21 17.21 4.91
N GLY A 111 4.48 17.51 4.59
CA GLY A 111 5.25 18.56 5.25
C GLY A 111 5.32 18.36 6.77
N ASP A 112 4.88 19.37 7.52
CA ASP A 112 4.81 19.34 8.99
C ASP A 112 3.62 18.52 9.54
N GLY A 113 2.67 18.11 8.67
CA GLY A 113 1.60 17.17 9.02
C GLY A 113 2.12 15.75 9.29
N LEU A 114 3.27 15.39 8.76
CA LEU A 114 3.90 14.09 9.00
C LEU A 114 4.62 14.09 10.36
N LEU A 115 3.92 13.65 11.38
CA LEU A 115 4.50 13.38 12.71
C LEU A 115 5.01 11.94 12.76
N ASP A 116 5.99 11.70 13.63
CA ASP A 116 6.53 10.36 13.85
C ASP A 116 5.41 9.38 14.26
N ASP A 117 5.43 8.21 13.66
CA ASP A 117 4.46 7.14 13.91
C ASP A 117 2.98 7.46 13.61
N ILE A 118 2.66 8.61 12.98
CA ILE A 118 1.29 8.97 12.64
C ILE A 118 0.77 8.13 11.46
N VAL A 119 1.60 7.92 10.44
CA VAL A 119 1.25 7.15 9.25
C VAL A 119 1.60 5.68 9.45
N ILE A 120 0.68 4.80 9.07
CA ILE A 120 0.90 3.35 8.97
C ILE A 120 0.45 2.93 7.58
N CYS A 121 1.39 2.54 6.76
CA CYS A 121 1.12 2.14 5.39
C CYS A 121 1.62 0.72 5.11
N ALA A 122 1.10 0.08 4.08
CA ALA A 122 1.44 -1.29 3.73
C ALA A 122 1.92 -1.38 2.29
N GLU A 123 3.05 -2.07 2.09
CA GLU A 123 3.53 -2.45 0.76
C GLU A 123 3.40 -3.96 0.56
N PRO A 124 3.14 -4.42 -0.67
CA PRO A 124 3.25 -5.83 -1.01
C PRO A 124 4.67 -6.35 -0.76
N GLY A 125 4.77 -7.62 -0.42
CA GLY A 125 6.03 -8.30 -0.19
C GLY A 125 6.41 -8.41 1.28
N GLY A 126 7.13 -9.48 1.60
CA GLY A 126 7.74 -9.75 2.88
C GLY A 126 9.18 -10.14 2.65
N VAL A 127 10.11 -9.56 3.39
CA VAL A 127 11.53 -9.78 3.14
C VAL A 127 12.01 -10.95 4.00
N GLU A 128 12.11 -12.13 3.42
CA GLU A 128 12.95 -13.22 3.96
C GLU A 128 14.43 -12.89 3.66
N ASP A 129 15.36 -13.37 4.49
CA ASP A 129 16.78 -12.98 4.35
C ASP A 129 17.38 -13.36 2.99
N ALA A 130 16.99 -14.51 2.43
CA ALA A 130 17.38 -14.91 1.08
C ALA A 130 16.90 -13.90 0.02
N GLN A 131 15.70 -13.34 0.19
CA GLN A 131 15.11 -12.38 -0.72
C GLN A 131 15.77 -10.99 -0.62
N LYS A 132 16.29 -10.62 0.57
CA LYS A 132 17.04 -9.34 0.74
C LYS A 132 18.22 -9.28 -0.20
N LYS A 133 19.02 -10.36 -0.27
CA LYS A 133 20.19 -10.39 -1.16
C LYS A 133 19.79 -10.19 -2.62
N VAL A 134 18.77 -10.89 -3.10
CA VAL A 134 18.29 -10.78 -4.49
C VAL A 134 17.81 -9.35 -4.79
N MET A 135 17.11 -8.74 -3.85
CA MET A 135 16.64 -7.35 -3.97
C MET A 135 17.81 -6.35 -3.96
N ASP A 136 18.83 -6.56 -3.14
CA ASP A 136 20.00 -5.68 -3.08
C ASP A 136 20.87 -5.81 -4.35
N ASP A 137 21.00 -7.01 -4.90
CA ASP A 137 21.65 -7.25 -6.19
C ASP A 137 20.89 -6.53 -7.32
N PHE A 138 19.55 -6.60 -7.33
CA PHE A 138 18.70 -5.86 -8.27
C PHE A 138 18.91 -4.35 -8.15
N ARG A 139 18.86 -3.80 -6.92
CA ARG A 139 19.07 -2.38 -6.67
C ARG A 139 20.43 -1.90 -7.15
N THR A 140 21.47 -2.71 -6.95
CA THR A 140 22.83 -2.42 -7.40
C THR A 140 22.92 -2.40 -8.91
N ALA A 141 22.37 -3.41 -9.59
CA ALA A 141 22.32 -3.49 -11.03
C ALA A 141 21.53 -2.31 -11.65
N PHE A 142 20.39 -1.96 -11.05
CA PHE A 142 19.56 -0.85 -11.49
C PHE A 142 20.31 0.48 -11.41
N ARG A 143 20.94 0.77 -10.25
CA ARG A 143 21.74 2.01 -10.07
C ARG A 143 22.86 2.11 -11.08
N LYS A 144 23.57 1.00 -11.32
CA LYS A 144 24.67 0.95 -12.32
C LYS A 144 24.17 1.24 -13.73
N LYS A 145 22.97 0.75 -14.08
CA LYS A 145 22.41 0.89 -15.43
C LYS A 145 21.74 2.23 -15.68
N PHE A 146 21.01 2.76 -14.70
CA PHE A 146 20.15 3.93 -14.87
C PHE A 146 20.61 5.19 -14.12
N ASN A 147 21.71 5.09 -13.37
CA ASN A 147 22.26 6.19 -12.56
C ASN A 147 21.20 6.86 -11.64
N GLY A 148 20.30 6.06 -11.06
CA GLY A 148 19.20 6.53 -10.24
C GLY A 148 18.81 5.53 -9.15
N ASN A 149 18.01 6.00 -8.18
CA ASN A 149 17.49 5.14 -7.14
C ASN A 149 16.32 4.30 -7.65
N VAL A 150 16.21 3.08 -7.14
CA VAL A 150 15.09 2.19 -7.42
C VAL A 150 13.83 2.75 -6.77
N GLN A 151 12.84 3.06 -7.58
CA GLN A 151 11.52 3.45 -7.09
C GLN A 151 10.76 2.23 -6.56
N ILE A 152 9.81 2.46 -5.66
CA ILE A 152 9.05 1.43 -4.95
C ILE A 152 8.45 0.37 -5.88
N TYR A 153 7.93 0.75 -7.04
CA TYR A 153 7.28 -0.16 -7.99
C TYR A 153 8.23 -0.81 -9.01
N ALA A 154 9.48 -0.34 -9.11
CA ALA A 154 10.42 -0.83 -10.13
C ALA A 154 10.69 -2.35 -10.06
N PRO A 155 10.91 -2.98 -8.89
CA PRO A 155 11.11 -4.42 -8.83
C PRO A 155 9.85 -5.21 -9.21
N TYR A 156 8.66 -4.71 -8.88
CA TYR A 156 7.39 -5.37 -9.25
C TYR A 156 7.13 -5.27 -10.75
N ALA A 157 7.38 -4.11 -11.37
CA ALA A 157 7.27 -3.94 -12.82
C ALA A 157 8.29 -4.81 -13.58
N TYR A 158 9.50 -4.94 -13.03
CA TYR A 158 10.52 -5.84 -13.57
C TYR A 158 10.06 -7.29 -13.55
N ASP A 159 9.57 -7.76 -12.40
CA ASP A 159 9.09 -9.14 -12.27
C ASP A 159 7.85 -9.41 -13.13
N ALA A 160 6.88 -8.50 -13.16
CA ALA A 160 5.67 -8.64 -13.97
C ALA A 160 6.02 -8.75 -15.46
N THR A 161 6.97 -7.94 -15.93
CA THR A 161 7.43 -7.98 -17.32
C THR A 161 8.12 -9.31 -17.65
N ASN A 162 9.03 -9.75 -16.79
CA ASN A 162 9.77 -11.01 -17.01
C ASN A 162 8.86 -12.24 -16.89
N LEU A 163 7.90 -12.23 -15.97
CA LEU A 163 6.88 -13.27 -15.84
C LEU A 163 6.04 -13.38 -17.13
N MET A 164 5.61 -12.24 -17.70
CA MET A 164 4.90 -12.22 -18.98
C MET A 164 5.75 -12.78 -20.12
N ILE A 165 7.01 -12.35 -20.22
CA ILE A 165 7.94 -12.85 -21.25
C ILE A 165 8.13 -14.37 -21.12
N ALA A 166 8.35 -14.86 -19.91
CA ALA A 166 8.50 -16.30 -19.64
C ALA A 166 7.24 -17.10 -20.01
N ALA A 167 6.07 -16.54 -19.74
CA ALA A 167 4.79 -17.17 -20.13
C ALA A 167 4.61 -17.19 -21.64
N MET A 168 4.94 -16.11 -22.36
CA MET A 168 4.90 -16.04 -23.83
C MET A 168 5.87 -17.05 -24.47
N GLN A 169 7.10 -17.13 -23.96
CA GLN A 169 8.09 -18.10 -24.43
C GLN A 169 7.60 -19.53 -24.26
N LYS A 170 7.05 -19.85 -23.09
CA LYS A 170 6.52 -21.20 -22.80
C LYS A 170 5.27 -21.52 -23.62
N ALA A 171 4.44 -20.54 -23.91
CA ALA A 171 3.26 -20.68 -24.78
C ALA A 171 3.62 -20.71 -26.28
N GLY A 172 4.86 -20.35 -26.66
CA GLY A 172 5.26 -20.17 -28.05
C GLY A 172 4.51 -19.06 -28.78
N SER A 173 3.93 -18.08 -28.05
CA SER A 173 3.07 -17.06 -28.64
C SER A 173 2.94 -15.82 -27.75
N PRO A 174 2.95 -14.60 -28.34
CA PRO A 174 2.64 -13.36 -27.63
C PRO A 174 1.13 -13.09 -27.51
N GLU A 175 0.27 -13.94 -28.07
CA GLU A 175 -1.19 -13.77 -28.01
C GLU A 175 -1.71 -13.99 -26.58
N PRO A 176 -2.46 -13.04 -25.98
CA PRO A 176 -2.96 -13.15 -24.62
C PRO A 176 -3.73 -14.45 -24.34
N ALA A 177 -4.60 -14.87 -25.26
CA ALA A 177 -5.37 -16.11 -25.11
C ALA A 177 -4.48 -17.37 -24.98
N LYS A 178 -3.24 -17.34 -25.47
CA LYS A 178 -2.30 -18.46 -25.40
C LYS A 178 -1.40 -18.39 -24.17
N TYR A 179 -0.86 -17.22 -23.80
CA TYR A 179 0.07 -17.13 -22.70
C TYR A 179 -0.60 -16.94 -21.32
N LEU A 180 -1.79 -16.33 -21.24
CA LEU A 180 -2.49 -16.15 -19.95
C LEU A 180 -2.72 -17.45 -19.17
N PRO A 181 -3.19 -18.55 -19.78
CA PRO A 181 -3.34 -19.83 -19.07
C PRO A 181 -2.00 -20.36 -18.55
N VAL A 182 -0.92 -20.13 -19.31
CA VAL A 182 0.43 -20.53 -18.91
C VAL A 182 0.90 -19.67 -17.72
N MET A 183 0.69 -18.36 -17.77
CA MET A 183 1.08 -17.43 -16.72
C MET A 183 0.39 -17.75 -15.39
N THR A 184 -0.91 -18.04 -15.41
CA THR A 184 -1.70 -18.35 -14.21
C THR A 184 -1.35 -19.69 -13.57
N THR A 185 -0.79 -20.63 -14.33
CA THR A 185 -0.39 -21.97 -13.84
C THR A 185 1.09 -22.09 -13.51
N ASN A 186 1.90 -21.12 -13.90
CA ASN A 186 3.35 -21.12 -13.64
C ASN A 186 3.68 -20.56 -12.26
N LYS A 187 4.83 -21.05 -11.74
CA LYS A 187 5.55 -20.42 -10.64
C LYS A 187 6.72 -19.65 -11.22
N TYR A 188 6.90 -18.43 -10.78
CA TYR A 188 7.99 -17.57 -11.24
C TYR A 188 8.78 -17.03 -10.05
N GLN A 189 10.10 -17.29 -10.02
CA GLN A 189 10.99 -16.74 -9.02
C GLN A 189 11.49 -15.38 -9.50
N GLY A 190 10.93 -14.33 -8.93
CA GLY A 190 11.29 -12.94 -9.22
C GLY A 190 12.23 -12.34 -8.18
N VAL A 191 12.59 -11.08 -8.38
CA VAL A 191 13.36 -10.28 -7.39
C VAL A 191 12.49 -9.89 -6.19
N THR A 192 11.16 -9.90 -6.35
CA THR A 192 10.19 -9.65 -5.29
C THR A 192 9.77 -10.92 -4.53
N GLY A 193 10.21 -12.09 -4.97
CA GLY A 193 9.89 -13.38 -4.38
C GLY A 193 9.25 -14.36 -5.35
N MET A 194 8.70 -15.44 -4.80
CA MET A 194 7.95 -16.42 -5.57
C MET A 194 6.59 -15.87 -5.95
N ILE A 195 6.30 -15.82 -7.25
CA ILE A 195 5.02 -15.39 -7.80
C ILE A 195 4.25 -16.63 -8.29
N GLU A 196 3.11 -16.86 -7.70
CA GLU A 196 2.15 -17.90 -8.06
C GLU A 196 0.74 -17.33 -7.86
N PHE A 197 -0.14 -17.55 -8.82
CA PHE A 197 -1.51 -17.02 -8.77
C PHE A 197 -2.51 -18.07 -8.29
N ASP A 198 -3.56 -17.62 -7.63
CA ASP A 198 -4.75 -18.41 -7.34
C ASP A 198 -5.74 -18.40 -8.54
N ALA A 199 -6.88 -19.02 -8.37
CA ALA A 199 -7.91 -19.11 -9.42
C ALA A 199 -8.56 -17.75 -9.78
N LYS A 200 -8.37 -16.72 -8.95
CA LYS A 200 -8.85 -15.35 -9.18
C LYS A 200 -7.79 -14.44 -9.82
N GLY A 201 -6.54 -14.92 -9.91
CA GLY A 201 -5.41 -14.13 -10.36
C GLY A 201 -4.70 -13.35 -9.25
N ASP A 202 -5.03 -13.60 -7.99
CA ASP A 202 -4.35 -13.01 -6.84
C ASP A 202 -3.06 -13.76 -6.53
N VAL A 203 -2.01 -13.05 -6.11
CA VAL A 203 -0.74 -13.68 -5.71
C VAL A 203 -0.93 -14.46 -4.42
N LYS A 204 -0.65 -15.77 -4.48
CA LYS A 204 -0.74 -16.67 -3.32
C LYS A 204 0.31 -16.32 -2.26
N ASN A 205 -0.08 -16.51 -0.99
CA ASN A 205 0.82 -16.35 0.16
C ASN A 205 1.55 -15.00 0.20
N SER A 206 0.95 -13.98 -0.40
CA SER A 206 1.53 -12.64 -0.39
C SER A 206 1.62 -12.13 1.05
N ALA A 207 2.81 -11.62 1.40
CA ALA A 207 3.00 -10.88 2.62
C ALA A 207 2.82 -9.38 2.37
N LEU A 208 2.49 -8.64 3.41
CA LEU A 208 2.54 -7.20 3.42
C LEU A 208 3.58 -6.75 4.44
N THR A 209 4.45 -5.85 4.04
CA THR A 209 5.33 -5.15 4.97
C THR A 209 4.68 -3.83 5.37
N LEU A 210 4.54 -3.65 6.66
CA LEU A 210 3.99 -2.42 7.24
C LEU A 210 5.12 -1.46 7.58
N TYR A 211 4.89 -0.20 7.28
CA TYR A 211 5.84 0.89 7.52
C TYR A 211 5.21 2.04 8.27
N THR A 212 6.06 2.80 8.92
CA THR A 212 5.76 4.13 9.45
C THR A 212 6.83 5.12 8.98
N PHE A 213 6.69 6.39 9.38
CA PHE A 213 7.71 7.39 9.16
C PHE A 213 8.20 7.92 10.50
N ARG A 214 9.53 8.02 10.66
CA ARG A 214 10.23 8.66 11.78
C ARG A 214 11.35 9.54 11.27
N GLY A 215 11.42 10.77 11.74
CA GLY A 215 12.35 11.75 11.22
C GLY A 215 12.24 11.91 9.69
N LYS A 216 11.03 11.81 9.14
CA LYS A 216 10.71 11.83 7.70
C LYS A 216 11.31 10.65 6.89
N LYS A 217 11.85 9.63 7.54
CA LYS A 217 12.32 8.40 6.90
C LYS A 217 11.34 7.28 7.13
N ARG A 218 11.18 6.45 6.11
CA ARG A 218 10.32 5.26 6.21
C ARG A 218 11.03 4.16 6.99
N GLU A 219 10.36 3.62 7.98
CA GLU A 219 10.84 2.52 8.83
C GLU A 219 9.86 1.37 8.84
N GLN A 220 10.39 0.17 8.79
CA GLN A 220 9.58 -1.06 8.83
C GLN A 220 9.04 -1.29 10.24
N LEU A 221 7.74 -1.57 10.34
CA LEU A 221 7.06 -1.93 11.59
C LEU A 221 6.91 -3.45 11.75
N ALA A 222 6.39 -4.11 10.72
CA ALA A 222 6.06 -5.53 10.77
C ALA A 222 5.94 -6.12 9.36
N VAL A 223 6.07 -7.43 9.26
CA VAL A 223 5.63 -8.22 8.11
C VAL A 223 4.39 -9.00 8.54
N VAL A 224 3.29 -8.91 7.79
CA VAL A 224 2.02 -9.59 8.06
C VAL A 224 1.63 -10.49 6.89
N ARG A 225 1.01 -11.63 7.19
CA ARG A 225 0.51 -12.62 6.23
C ARG A 225 -0.95 -12.94 6.49
#